data_ff32a378ebc55047d690e505c957425a
#
_entry.id   ff32a378ebc55047d690e505c957425a
#
_cell.length_a   1.000
_cell.length_b   1.000
_cell.length_c   1.000
_cell.angle_alpha   90.00
_cell.angle_beta   90.00
_cell.angle_gamma   90.00
#
_symmetry.space_group_name_H-M   'P 1'
#
loop_
_entity.id
_entity.type
_entity.pdbx_description
1 polymer ?
#
loop_
_entity_poly.entity_id
_entity_poly.type
_entity_poly.pdbx_seq_one_letter_code
_entity_poly.pdbx_strand_id
1 'polypeptide(L)'
;MKILVITMAGIGDVLLATPLIHELRANFPDATIDALVRWPAGRDLLDNNPHLNRVHQQDLVQAGKPAALRYLWSLRSERYEVSINAHPQSQRLYRLAARVIGAPVRISHSYDCFGAVDRLLVNRVLPQDYTRHTVENNLDVLPLLGAGLKLPAHALELFLTPDEEKWADEFLAENRLAGQKLLGIHVGSGGTKNLRLKRWPLGHYQELVRRLNRERPELRILLFGGPEEKQDHQAILAQVPGELTREAKTRNFRQTAALMKRCHAFLSVDTALMHLAAALKIPAQIVIEAPTLNVTNWPYGHSFTLVKNPVINGRGLDYYRYDGGGIKGTREELLASMAAVSVEDVYRTLRSSI
;
A
#
# COMPACT_ATOMS: atom_id res chain seq x y z
N MET A 1 -7.00 -12.77 25.72
CA MET A 1 -6.15 -11.61 25.42
C MET A 1 -6.82 -10.77 24.35
N LYS A 2 -6.75 -9.42 24.47
CA LYS A 2 -7.32 -8.50 23.47
C LYS A 2 -6.20 -7.59 22.93
N ILE A 3 -5.99 -7.65 21.61
CA ILE A 3 -4.88 -6.99 20.90
C ILE A 3 -5.44 -5.95 19.92
N LEU A 4 -4.86 -4.76 19.90
CA LEU A 4 -5.14 -3.74 18.89
C LEU A 4 -3.90 -3.50 18.03
N VAL A 5 -4.00 -3.77 16.73
CA VAL A 5 -2.98 -3.39 15.73
C VAL A 5 -3.32 -2.01 15.18
N ILE A 6 -2.45 -1.04 15.41
CA ILE A 6 -2.62 0.34 14.96
C ILE A 6 -1.82 0.52 13.68
N THR A 7 -2.49 0.78 12.56
CA THR A 7 -1.88 1.00 11.23
C THR A 7 -2.55 2.19 10.54
N MET A 8 -2.14 3.41 10.93
CA MET A 8 -2.78 4.66 10.54
C MET A 8 -1.94 5.50 9.54
N ALA A 9 -0.83 4.97 9.03
CA ALA A 9 0.04 5.71 8.10
C ALA A 9 -0.58 5.79 6.68
N GLY A 10 -0.02 5.15 5.69
CA GLY A 10 -0.57 5.11 4.33
C GLY A 10 -1.51 3.93 4.10
N ILE A 11 -2.26 3.98 3.00
CA ILE A 11 -3.16 2.88 2.60
C ILE A 11 -2.33 1.62 2.30
N GLY A 12 -1.18 1.75 1.63
CA GLY A 12 -0.27 0.62 1.36
C GLY A 12 0.31 0.00 2.63
N ASP A 13 0.56 0.83 3.66
CA ASP A 13 1.13 0.38 4.95
C ASP A 13 0.17 -0.55 5.71
N VAL A 14 -1.14 -0.44 5.45
CA VAL A 14 -2.15 -1.37 5.99
C VAL A 14 -1.92 -2.79 5.49
N LEU A 15 -1.62 -2.97 4.20
CA LEU A 15 -1.27 -4.28 3.65
C LEU A 15 0.04 -4.82 4.22
N LEU A 16 1.03 -3.95 4.45
CA LEU A 16 2.31 -4.34 5.06
C LEU A 16 2.17 -4.83 6.52
N ALA A 17 1.05 -4.56 7.17
CA ALA A 17 0.74 -5.08 8.50
C ALA A 17 0.01 -6.45 8.49
N THR A 18 -0.49 -6.92 7.34
CA THR A 18 -1.30 -8.15 7.27
C THR A 18 -0.53 -9.40 7.66
N PRO A 19 0.77 -9.58 7.33
CA PRO A 19 1.53 -10.75 7.80
C PRO A 19 1.68 -10.79 9.33
N LEU A 20 1.87 -9.64 9.99
CA LEU A 20 1.87 -9.57 11.45
C LEU A 20 0.50 -9.96 12.02
N ILE A 21 -0.59 -9.49 11.43
CA ILE A 21 -1.96 -9.82 11.88
C ILE A 21 -2.20 -11.33 11.79
N HIS A 22 -1.75 -11.97 10.70
CA HIS A 22 -1.87 -13.42 10.54
C HIS A 22 -1.02 -14.18 11.58
N GLU A 23 0.22 -13.78 11.81
CA GLU A 23 1.08 -14.38 12.86
C GLU A 23 0.50 -14.19 14.26
N LEU A 24 -0.10 -13.03 14.56
CA LEU A 24 -0.78 -12.82 15.83
C LEU A 24 -1.95 -13.82 16.00
N ARG A 25 -2.74 -14.06 14.97
CA ARG A 25 -3.81 -15.06 14.99
C ARG A 25 -3.27 -16.48 15.16
N ALA A 26 -2.19 -16.83 14.46
CA ALA A 26 -1.54 -18.14 14.56
C ALA A 26 -0.95 -18.38 15.96
N ASN A 27 -0.40 -17.34 16.59
CA ASN A 27 0.16 -17.43 17.95
C ASN A 27 -0.91 -17.39 19.05
N PHE A 28 -1.98 -16.64 18.85
CA PHE A 28 -3.02 -16.39 19.83
C PHE A 28 -4.41 -16.68 19.22
N PRO A 29 -4.76 -17.95 18.98
CA PRO A 29 -5.98 -18.34 18.26
C PRO A 29 -7.27 -17.84 18.94
N ASP A 30 -7.29 -17.78 20.28
CA ASP A 30 -8.44 -17.36 21.05
C ASP A 30 -8.43 -15.84 21.39
N ALA A 31 -7.46 -15.08 20.92
CA ALA A 31 -7.39 -13.66 21.18
C ALA A 31 -8.43 -12.88 20.35
N THR A 32 -8.97 -11.82 20.90
CA THR A 32 -9.64 -10.78 20.11
C THR A 32 -8.56 -9.90 19.50
N ILE A 33 -8.47 -9.88 18.18
CA ILE A 33 -7.50 -9.08 17.43
C ILE A 33 -8.27 -8.06 16.60
N ASP A 34 -8.12 -6.79 16.93
CA ASP A 34 -8.74 -5.68 16.21
C ASP A 34 -7.67 -4.82 15.53
N ALA A 35 -8.04 -4.13 14.46
CA ALA A 35 -7.18 -3.15 13.79
C ALA A 35 -7.75 -1.75 13.90
N LEU A 36 -6.89 -0.73 14.00
CA LEU A 36 -7.25 0.69 13.89
C LEU A 36 -6.55 1.29 12.68
N VAL A 37 -7.36 1.76 11.72
CA VAL A 37 -6.91 2.39 10.49
C VAL A 37 -7.42 3.82 10.38
N ARG A 38 -6.72 4.64 9.60
CA ARG A 38 -7.10 6.03 9.37
C ARG A 38 -8.09 6.17 8.20
N TRP A 39 -7.76 5.56 7.07
CA TRP A 39 -8.43 5.80 5.79
C TRP A 39 -9.56 4.80 5.54
N PRO A 40 -10.70 5.21 4.93
CA PRO A 40 -11.74 4.27 4.50
C PRO A 40 -11.17 3.14 3.63
N ALA A 41 -10.30 3.48 2.66
CA ALA A 41 -9.62 2.48 1.85
C ALA A 41 -8.77 1.49 2.68
N GLY A 42 -8.19 1.91 3.81
CA GLY A 42 -7.50 1.01 4.72
C GLY A 42 -8.44 0.02 5.41
N ARG A 43 -9.67 0.45 5.74
CA ARG A 43 -10.73 -0.45 6.20
C ARG A 43 -11.11 -1.43 5.11
N ASP A 44 -11.38 -0.95 3.90
CA ASP A 44 -11.70 -1.81 2.75
C ASP A 44 -10.65 -2.93 2.56
N LEU A 45 -9.36 -2.63 2.75
CA LEU A 45 -8.27 -3.61 2.61
C LEU A 45 -8.30 -4.70 3.69
N LEU A 46 -8.81 -4.41 4.89
CA LEU A 46 -8.86 -5.35 6.01
C LEU A 46 -10.24 -5.99 6.20
N ASP A 47 -11.26 -5.52 5.52
CA ASP A 47 -12.59 -6.12 5.59
C ASP A 47 -12.54 -7.59 5.12
N ASN A 48 -13.27 -8.45 5.82
CA ASN A 48 -13.30 -9.90 5.62
C ASN A 48 -11.99 -10.63 5.90
N ASN A 49 -11.03 -9.98 6.58
CA ASN A 49 -9.81 -10.65 7.00
C ASN A 49 -10.13 -11.63 8.16
N PRO A 50 -9.96 -12.96 7.95
CA PRO A 50 -10.34 -13.97 8.95
C PRO A 50 -9.48 -13.93 10.22
N HIS A 51 -8.37 -13.19 10.19
CA HIS A 51 -7.45 -13.05 11.31
C HIS A 51 -7.82 -11.89 12.24
N LEU A 52 -8.79 -11.04 11.83
CA LEU A 52 -9.30 -9.92 12.61
C LEU A 52 -10.72 -10.18 13.13
N ASN A 53 -11.04 -9.61 14.29
CA ASN A 53 -12.38 -9.58 14.84
C ASN A 53 -13.11 -8.30 14.43
N ARG A 54 -12.41 -7.16 14.42
CA ARG A 54 -13.00 -5.87 14.07
C ARG A 54 -11.97 -4.93 13.44
N VAL A 55 -12.41 -4.09 12.51
CA VAL A 55 -11.63 -2.98 11.98
C VAL A 55 -12.26 -1.66 12.41
N HIS A 56 -11.54 -0.89 13.22
CA HIS A 56 -11.89 0.48 13.60
C HIS A 56 -11.34 1.44 12.55
N GLN A 57 -12.17 2.38 12.07
CA GLN A 57 -11.74 3.38 11.10
C GLN A 57 -12.10 4.78 11.60
N GLN A 58 -11.09 5.66 11.66
CA GLN A 58 -11.30 7.07 11.99
C GLN A 58 -10.19 7.94 11.41
N ASP A 59 -10.54 8.95 10.60
CA ASP A 59 -9.58 9.99 10.23
C ASP A 59 -9.39 10.98 11.38
N LEU A 60 -8.40 10.72 12.21
CA LEU A 60 -8.09 11.52 13.39
C LEU A 60 -7.59 12.94 13.04
N VAL A 61 -7.15 13.17 11.80
CA VAL A 61 -6.67 14.48 11.36
C VAL A 61 -7.84 15.35 10.92
N GLN A 62 -8.74 14.83 10.09
CA GLN A 62 -9.93 15.57 9.65
C GLN A 62 -10.95 15.81 10.76
N ALA A 63 -11.07 14.88 11.70
CA ALA A 63 -11.98 15.01 12.83
C ALA A 63 -11.65 16.19 13.77
N GLY A 64 -10.41 16.68 13.73
CA GLY A 64 -9.90 17.69 14.64
C GLY A 64 -9.55 17.11 16.02
N LYS A 65 -8.67 17.82 16.76
CA LYS A 65 -8.08 17.32 18.02
C LYS A 65 -9.09 16.86 19.08
N PRO A 66 -10.19 17.62 19.40
CA PRO A 66 -11.13 17.19 20.43
C PRO A 66 -11.90 15.92 20.06
N ALA A 67 -12.34 15.81 18.82
CA ALA A 67 -13.08 14.63 18.36
C ALA A 67 -12.16 13.40 18.24
N ALA A 68 -10.93 13.59 17.76
CA ALA A 68 -9.92 12.54 17.73
C ALA A 68 -9.62 12.00 19.14
N LEU A 69 -9.42 12.91 20.13
CA LEU A 69 -9.18 12.51 21.51
C LEU A 69 -10.37 11.76 22.11
N ARG A 70 -11.59 12.25 21.89
CA ARG A 70 -12.82 11.59 22.36
C ARG A 70 -12.94 10.19 21.78
N TYR A 71 -12.69 10.04 20.48
CA TYR A 71 -12.74 8.73 19.82
C TYR A 71 -11.68 7.77 20.38
N LEU A 72 -10.42 8.20 20.48
CA LEU A 72 -9.36 7.37 21.05
C LEU A 72 -9.66 7.00 22.51
N TRP A 73 -10.24 7.93 23.27
CA TRP A 73 -10.66 7.68 24.67
C TRP A 73 -11.80 6.66 24.73
N SER A 74 -12.76 6.68 23.81
CA SER A 74 -13.85 5.69 23.77
C SER A 74 -13.34 4.27 23.56
N LEU A 75 -12.20 4.08 22.87
CA LEU A 75 -11.58 2.77 22.70
C LEU A 75 -11.05 2.17 24.00
N ARG A 76 -10.94 2.94 25.08
CA ARG A 76 -10.59 2.40 26.42
C ARG A 76 -11.63 1.42 26.95
N SER A 77 -12.90 1.60 26.61
CA SER A 77 -13.98 0.68 26.99
C SER A 77 -13.78 -0.71 26.40
N GLU A 78 -13.05 -0.83 25.31
CA GLU A 78 -12.70 -2.11 24.70
C GLU A 78 -11.70 -2.92 25.53
N ARG A 79 -10.96 -2.28 26.46
CA ARG A 79 -10.03 -2.92 27.41
C ARG A 79 -8.94 -3.75 26.70
N TYR A 80 -8.31 -3.19 25.66
CA TYR A 80 -7.16 -3.83 25.03
C TYR A 80 -6.03 -4.05 26.04
N GLU A 81 -5.49 -5.26 26.06
CA GLU A 81 -4.32 -5.63 26.88
C GLU A 81 -3.02 -5.24 26.18
N VAL A 82 -3.02 -5.29 24.85
CA VAL A 82 -1.87 -4.99 24.00
C VAL A 82 -2.29 -4.03 22.90
N SER A 83 -1.48 -3.02 22.64
CA SER A 83 -1.53 -2.22 21.42
C SER A 83 -0.19 -2.25 20.69
N ILE A 84 -0.22 -2.45 19.37
CA ILE A 84 0.97 -2.53 18.52
C ILE A 84 0.88 -1.42 17.47
N ASN A 85 1.79 -0.46 17.52
CA ASN A 85 1.96 0.49 16.43
C ASN A 85 2.76 -0.18 15.31
N ALA A 86 2.07 -0.68 14.28
CA ALA A 86 2.70 -1.30 13.13
C ALA A 86 3.57 -0.29 12.37
N HIS A 87 4.79 -0.70 12.00
CA HIS A 87 5.67 0.13 11.15
C HIS A 87 5.06 0.31 9.74
N PRO A 88 5.15 1.49 9.11
CA PRO A 88 5.89 2.69 9.51
C PRO A 88 4.99 3.73 10.20
N GLN A 89 5.21 3.97 11.48
CA GLN A 89 4.48 5.01 12.24
C GLN A 89 5.47 5.89 13.02
N SER A 90 6.31 6.64 12.29
CA SER A 90 7.40 7.44 12.85
C SER A 90 6.95 8.64 13.69
N GLN A 91 5.76 9.21 13.44
CA GLN A 91 5.31 10.39 14.14
C GLN A 91 4.85 10.09 15.57
N ARG A 92 5.19 10.99 16.51
CA ARG A 92 4.81 10.89 17.93
C ARG A 92 3.30 10.76 18.16
N LEU A 93 2.48 11.32 17.29
CA LEU A 93 1.01 11.25 17.39
C LEU A 93 0.47 9.81 17.40
N TYR A 94 1.12 8.88 16.73
CA TYR A 94 0.70 7.47 16.75
C TYR A 94 0.95 6.82 18.12
N ARG A 95 2.07 7.14 18.76
CA ARG A 95 2.39 6.69 20.12
C ARG A 95 1.48 7.35 21.17
N LEU A 96 1.15 8.63 20.96
CA LEU A 96 0.14 9.31 21.77
C LEU A 96 -1.23 8.63 21.66
N ALA A 97 -1.66 8.25 20.45
CA ALA A 97 -2.90 7.51 20.27
C ALA A 97 -2.91 6.20 21.07
N ALA A 98 -1.85 5.39 21.01
CA ALA A 98 -1.71 4.18 21.81
C ALA A 98 -1.78 4.47 23.34
N ARG A 99 -1.18 5.57 23.80
CA ARG A 99 -1.23 5.99 25.21
C ARG A 99 -2.63 6.40 25.65
N VAL A 100 -3.37 7.11 24.80
CA VAL A 100 -4.75 7.53 25.07
C VAL A 100 -5.69 6.32 25.11
N ILE A 101 -5.56 5.38 24.20
CA ILE A 101 -6.32 4.09 24.19
C ILE A 101 -6.05 3.32 25.49
N GLY A 102 -4.81 3.36 26.01
CA GLY A 102 -4.51 2.97 27.38
C GLY A 102 -4.28 1.47 27.59
N ALA A 103 -3.91 0.71 26.57
CA ALA A 103 -3.47 -0.67 26.73
C ALA A 103 -2.26 -0.73 27.71
N PRO A 104 -2.21 -1.71 28.64
CA PRO A 104 -1.06 -1.89 29.54
C PRO A 104 0.24 -2.12 28.79
N VAL A 105 0.23 -2.95 27.74
CA VAL A 105 1.38 -3.20 26.86
C VAL A 105 1.21 -2.38 25.58
N ARG A 106 2.17 -1.48 25.34
CA ARG A 106 2.16 -0.57 24.18
C ARG A 106 3.48 -0.73 23.42
N ILE A 107 3.41 -1.41 22.27
CA ILE A 107 4.56 -1.73 21.44
C ILE A 107 4.71 -0.70 20.31
N SER A 108 5.93 -0.28 20.04
CA SER A 108 6.26 0.61 18.91
C SER A 108 7.71 0.41 18.50
N HIS A 109 8.01 0.73 17.23
CA HIS A 109 9.39 0.92 16.80
C HIS A 109 9.93 2.28 17.28
N SER A 110 11.23 2.33 17.58
CA SER A 110 11.95 3.59 17.71
C SER A 110 12.46 4.05 16.34
N TYR A 111 12.39 5.34 16.12
CA TYR A 111 12.82 6.03 14.92
C TYR A 111 13.87 7.07 15.28
N ASP A 112 14.57 7.65 14.32
CA ASP A 112 15.63 8.64 14.58
C ASP A 112 15.17 9.82 15.47
N CYS A 113 13.88 10.17 15.40
CA CYS A 113 13.26 11.22 16.21
C CYS A 113 12.72 10.73 17.58
N PHE A 114 13.00 9.49 18.00
CA PHE A 114 12.47 8.89 19.21
C PHE A 114 13.21 9.43 20.46
N GLY A 115 12.49 10.09 21.35
CA GLY A 115 13.05 10.74 22.55
C GLY A 115 12.43 10.28 23.87
N ALA A 116 12.79 10.99 24.96
CA ALA A 116 12.30 10.68 26.31
C ALA A 116 10.77 10.72 26.43
N VAL A 117 10.11 11.67 25.75
CA VAL A 117 8.63 11.75 25.74
C VAL A 117 8.02 10.50 25.12
N ASP A 118 8.62 9.96 24.06
CA ASP A 118 8.10 8.77 23.38
C ASP A 118 8.15 7.54 24.28
N ARG A 119 9.16 7.45 25.16
CA ARG A 119 9.28 6.38 26.18
C ARG A 119 8.20 6.40 27.24
N LEU A 120 7.57 7.58 27.47
CA LEU A 120 6.40 7.69 28.37
C LEU A 120 5.10 7.24 27.68
N LEU A 121 5.06 7.31 26.35
CA LEU A 121 3.89 6.96 25.55
C LEU A 121 3.78 5.47 25.27
N VAL A 122 4.91 4.80 25.06
CA VAL A 122 5.00 3.35 24.80
C VAL A 122 6.02 2.70 25.74
N ASN A 123 5.84 1.41 26.06
CA ASN A 123 6.63 0.74 27.08
C ASN A 123 7.33 -0.55 26.61
N ARG A 124 7.11 -0.96 25.38
CA ARG A 124 7.85 -2.00 24.68
C ARG A 124 8.33 -1.44 23.36
N VAL A 125 9.64 -1.34 23.18
CA VAL A 125 10.25 -0.65 22.03
C VAL A 125 11.33 -1.52 21.41
N LEU A 126 11.37 -1.59 20.09
CA LEU A 126 12.45 -2.18 19.32
C LEU A 126 12.94 -1.15 18.28
N PRO A 127 14.25 -1.16 17.93
CA PRO A 127 14.75 -0.28 16.89
C PRO A 127 14.19 -0.69 15.52
N GLN A 128 13.88 0.31 14.70
CA GLN A 128 13.63 0.07 13.29
C GLN A 128 14.93 -0.26 12.57
N ASP A 129 14.89 -1.26 11.69
CA ASP A 129 15.98 -1.59 10.77
C ASP A 129 15.65 -1.12 9.35
N TYR A 130 16.36 -0.09 8.88
CA TYR A 130 16.19 0.46 7.52
C TYR A 130 16.78 -0.44 6.42
N THR A 131 17.50 -1.52 6.76
CA THR A 131 18.05 -2.48 5.80
C THR A 131 17.11 -3.65 5.52
N ARG A 132 16.02 -3.74 6.28
CA ARG A 132 15.02 -4.82 6.22
C ARG A 132 13.67 -4.30 5.79
N HIS A 133 12.89 -5.20 5.20
CA HIS A 133 11.55 -4.86 4.75
C HIS A 133 10.62 -4.49 5.92
N THR A 134 9.66 -3.58 5.67
CA THR A 134 8.64 -3.15 6.65
C THR A 134 7.88 -4.33 7.26
N VAL A 135 7.55 -5.36 6.47
CA VAL A 135 6.89 -6.57 6.99
C VAL A 135 7.76 -7.27 8.02
N GLU A 136 9.05 -7.40 7.77
CA GLU A 136 9.97 -8.06 8.70
C GLU A 136 10.16 -7.25 9.97
N ASN A 137 10.28 -5.93 9.87
CA ASN A 137 10.25 -5.05 11.03
C ASN A 137 8.95 -5.26 11.85
N ASN A 138 7.81 -5.41 11.19
CA ASN A 138 6.55 -5.68 11.87
C ASN A 138 6.55 -7.05 12.57
N LEU A 139 7.10 -8.08 11.96
CA LEU A 139 7.18 -9.43 12.55
C LEU A 139 8.11 -9.47 13.77
N ASP A 140 9.14 -8.63 13.81
CA ASP A 140 10.07 -8.54 14.92
C ASP A 140 9.42 -8.07 16.25
N VAL A 141 8.16 -7.67 16.25
CA VAL A 141 7.43 -7.36 17.50
C VAL A 141 6.97 -8.63 18.26
N LEU A 142 6.88 -9.78 17.59
CA LEU A 142 6.35 -11.02 18.18
C LEU A 142 7.10 -11.46 19.45
N PRO A 143 8.44 -11.44 19.51
CA PRO A 143 9.18 -11.79 20.73
C PRO A 143 8.84 -10.91 21.93
N LEU A 144 8.43 -9.65 21.73
CA LEU A 144 7.97 -8.78 22.81
C LEU A 144 6.65 -9.25 23.45
N LEU A 145 5.95 -10.17 22.80
CA LEU A 145 4.73 -10.81 23.29
C LEU A 145 4.97 -12.26 23.77
N GLY A 146 6.22 -12.73 23.79
CA GLY A 146 6.55 -14.12 24.05
C GLY A 146 6.13 -15.07 22.92
N ALA A 147 6.00 -14.54 21.70
CA ALA A 147 5.58 -15.25 20.49
C ALA A 147 6.76 -15.35 19.49
N GLY A 148 6.57 -16.15 18.45
CA GLY A 148 7.54 -16.30 17.36
C GLY A 148 6.85 -16.56 16.03
N LEU A 149 7.62 -16.75 14.97
CA LEU A 149 7.10 -17.09 13.67
C LEU A 149 6.54 -18.52 13.67
N LYS A 150 5.28 -18.69 13.30
CA LYS A 150 4.59 -19.98 13.18
C LYS A 150 4.26 -20.33 11.73
N LEU A 151 4.10 -19.35 10.88
CA LEU A 151 3.76 -19.56 9.49
C LEU A 151 5.02 -19.88 8.67
N PRO A 152 4.95 -20.81 7.71
CA PRO A 152 6.10 -21.21 6.89
C PRO A 152 6.54 -20.13 5.90
N ALA A 153 5.66 -19.19 5.56
CA ALA A 153 5.92 -18.09 4.66
C ALA A 153 5.00 -16.92 4.97
N HIS A 154 5.43 -15.72 4.60
CA HIS A 154 4.67 -14.50 4.78
C HIS A 154 4.41 -13.81 3.44
N ALA A 155 3.19 -13.40 3.21
CA ALA A 155 2.76 -12.62 2.05
C ALA A 155 1.76 -11.55 2.48
N LEU A 156 1.60 -10.52 1.67
CA LEU A 156 0.51 -9.56 1.85
C LEU A 156 -0.83 -10.23 1.56
N GLU A 157 -1.86 -9.89 2.31
CA GLU A 157 -3.15 -10.56 2.24
C GLU A 157 -4.30 -9.58 2.05
N LEU A 158 -5.24 -9.99 1.18
CA LEU A 158 -6.54 -9.36 1.02
C LEU A 158 -7.56 -10.45 0.68
N PHE A 159 -8.71 -10.41 1.33
CA PHE A 159 -9.75 -11.42 1.22
C PHE A 159 -10.99 -10.83 0.54
N LEU A 160 -11.20 -11.16 -0.72
CA LEU A 160 -12.39 -10.78 -1.48
C LEU A 160 -13.54 -11.75 -1.22
N THR A 161 -14.77 -11.23 -1.21
CA THR A 161 -15.96 -12.03 -1.13
C THR A 161 -16.37 -12.56 -2.51
N PRO A 162 -17.16 -13.65 -2.59
CA PRO A 162 -17.72 -14.12 -3.87
C PRO A 162 -18.52 -13.05 -4.63
N ASP A 163 -19.25 -12.19 -3.91
CA ASP A 163 -20.03 -11.11 -4.53
C ASP A 163 -19.14 -10.04 -5.18
N GLU A 164 -18.00 -9.71 -4.56
CA GLU A 164 -17.03 -8.78 -5.13
C GLU A 164 -16.33 -9.36 -6.36
N GLU A 165 -16.02 -10.64 -6.33
CA GLU A 165 -15.49 -11.35 -7.50
C GLU A 165 -16.50 -11.42 -8.65
N LYS A 166 -17.75 -11.74 -8.33
CA LYS A 166 -18.85 -11.74 -9.30
C LYS A 166 -19.07 -10.34 -9.92
N TRP A 167 -19.03 -9.29 -9.11
CA TRP A 167 -19.12 -7.92 -9.61
C TRP A 167 -18.00 -7.62 -10.62
N ALA A 168 -16.76 -8.05 -10.36
CA ALA A 168 -15.67 -7.85 -11.31
C ALA A 168 -15.91 -8.59 -12.64
N ASP A 169 -16.42 -9.82 -12.59
CA ASP A 169 -16.76 -10.59 -13.78
C ASP A 169 -17.92 -9.96 -14.58
N GLU A 170 -18.95 -9.45 -13.90
CA GLU A 170 -20.05 -8.69 -14.51
C GLU A 170 -19.52 -7.40 -15.17
N PHE A 171 -18.65 -6.64 -14.46
CA PHE A 171 -18.01 -5.45 -15.04
C PHE A 171 -17.23 -5.78 -16.32
N LEU A 172 -16.48 -6.87 -16.34
CA LEU A 172 -15.73 -7.29 -17.54
C LEU A 172 -16.67 -7.68 -18.67
N ALA A 173 -17.76 -8.38 -18.39
CA ALA A 173 -18.75 -8.78 -19.40
C ALA A 173 -19.45 -7.54 -20.01
N GLU A 174 -19.97 -6.65 -19.19
CA GLU A 174 -20.62 -5.40 -19.61
C GLU A 174 -19.72 -4.51 -20.47
N ASN A 175 -18.42 -4.52 -20.16
CA ASN A 175 -17.41 -3.74 -20.88
C ASN A 175 -16.75 -4.48 -22.05
N ARG A 176 -17.21 -5.69 -22.41
CA ARG A 176 -16.64 -6.54 -23.47
C ARG A 176 -15.15 -6.85 -23.25
N LEU A 177 -14.77 -7.06 -22.00
CA LEU A 177 -13.41 -7.39 -21.55
C LEU A 177 -13.28 -8.85 -21.10
N ALA A 178 -14.37 -9.57 -20.96
CA ALA A 178 -14.37 -10.97 -20.55
C ALA A 178 -13.52 -11.82 -21.52
N GLY A 179 -12.60 -12.63 -20.99
CA GLY A 179 -11.67 -13.45 -21.76
C GLY A 179 -10.56 -12.68 -22.48
N GLN A 180 -10.48 -11.35 -22.31
CA GLN A 180 -9.40 -10.55 -22.91
C GLN A 180 -8.16 -10.55 -22.00
N LYS A 181 -6.99 -10.37 -22.62
CA LYS A 181 -5.74 -10.17 -21.88
C LYS A 181 -5.68 -8.75 -21.32
N LEU A 182 -5.66 -8.61 -19.98
CA LEU A 182 -5.79 -7.32 -19.31
C LEU A 182 -4.46 -6.84 -18.76
N LEU A 183 -4.10 -5.58 -19.04
CA LEU A 183 -3.03 -4.83 -18.39
C LEU A 183 -3.64 -3.73 -17.52
N GLY A 184 -3.44 -3.80 -16.22
CA GLY A 184 -3.74 -2.69 -15.32
C GLY A 184 -2.59 -1.69 -15.29
N ILE A 185 -2.89 -0.40 -15.34
CA ILE A 185 -1.92 0.68 -15.19
C ILE A 185 -2.41 1.65 -14.13
N HIS A 186 -1.55 1.98 -13.17
CA HIS A 186 -1.77 3.06 -12.22
C HIS A 186 -0.81 4.21 -12.50
N VAL A 187 -1.35 5.35 -12.89
CA VAL A 187 -0.57 6.55 -13.27
C VAL A 187 -0.26 7.47 -12.09
N GLY A 188 -0.90 7.22 -10.95
CA GLY A 188 -0.88 8.08 -9.78
C GLY A 188 0.18 7.75 -8.74
N SER A 189 0.12 8.50 -7.67
CA SER A 189 0.84 8.26 -6.41
C SER A 189 0.14 9.01 -5.28
N GLY A 190 0.48 8.72 -4.01
CA GLY A 190 -0.08 9.44 -2.86
C GLY A 190 0.10 10.95 -2.97
N GLY A 191 -0.93 11.71 -2.57
CA GLY A 191 -0.96 13.18 -2.64
C GLY A 191 -0.34 13.91 -1.45
N THR A 192 0.14 13.18 -0.42
CA THR A 192 0.70 13.79 0.80
C THR A 192 2.17 14.18 0.63
N LYS A 193 2.58 15.26 1.30
CA LYS A 193 3.96 15.81 1.22
C LYS A 193 4.35 16.07 -0.25
N ASN A 194 5.56 15.68 -0.64
CA ASN A 194 6.07 15.76 -2.01
C ASN A 194 6.00 14.43 -2.78
N LEU A 195 5.13 13.49 -2.35
CA LEU A 195 5.05 12.15 -2.95
C LEU A 195 4.54 12.15 -4.41
N ARG A 196 3.95 13.25 -4.89
CA ARG A 196 3.62 13.39 -6.33
C ARG A 196 4.86 13.42 -7.22
N LEU A 197 6.04 13.78 -6.68
CA LEU A 197 7.28 13.86 -7.44
C LEU A 197 7.87 12.48 -7.81
N LYS A 198 7.30 11.39 -7.33
CA LYS A 198 7.65 10.03 -7.73
C LYS A 198 6.81 9.48 -8.90
N ARG A 199 5.88 10.27 -9.44
CA ARG A 199 5.08 9.87 -10.61
C ARG A 199 5.96 9.83 -11.86
N TRP A 200 5.80 8.78 -12.65
CA TRP A 200 6.35 8.77 -14.00
C TRP A 200 5.61 9.82 -14.85
N PRO A 201 6.29 10.55 -15.77
CA PRO A 201 5.65 11.63 -16.51
C PRO A 201 4.40 11.20 -17.27
N LEU A 202 3.34 12.00 -17.22
CA LEU A 202 2.08 11.73 -17.93
C LEU A 202 2.30 11.51 -19.42
N GLY A 203 3.16 12.31 -20.05
CA GLY A 203 3.50 12.17 -21.48
C GLY A 203 4.13 10.80 -21.81
N HIS A 204 4.89 10.22 -20.88
CA HIS A 204 5.44 8.87 -21.06
C HIS A 204 4.35 7.79 -20.98
N TYR A 205 3.37 7.92 -20.05
CA TYR A 205 2.20 7.03 -20.02
C TYR A 205 1.37 7.14 -21.31
N GLN A 206 1.15 8.35 -21.81
CA GLN A 206 0.42 8.58 -23.07
C GLN A 206 1.11 7.91 -24.26
N GLU A 207 2.43 8.07 -24.37
CA GLU A 207 3.23 7.42 -25.43
C GLU A 207 3.20 5.90 -25.29
N LEU A 208 3.41 5.38 -24.07
CA LEU A 208 3.37 3.94 -23.79
C LEU A 208 2.03 3.33 -24.20
N VAL A 209 0.92 3.93 -23.78
CA VAL A 209 -0.43 3.41 -24.06
C VAL A 209 -0.73 3.48 -25.56
N ARG A 210 -0.38 4.58 -26.23
CA ARG A 210 -0.53 4.67 -27.71
C ARG A 210 0.27 3.58 -28.43
N ARG A 211 1.50 3.34 -28.00
CA ARG A 211 2.37 2.31 -28.57
C ARG A 211 1.82 0.91 -28.33
N LEU A 212 1.37 0.61 -27.10
CA LEU A 212 0.76 -0.67 -26.77
C LEU A 212 -0.50 -0.91 -27.62
N ASN A 213 -1.39 0.06 -27.75
CA ASN A 213 -2.60 -0.07 -28.57
C ASN A 213 -2.28 -0.33 -30.05
N ARG A 214 -1.21 0.24 -30.58
CA ARG A 214 -0.79 0.05 -31.97
C ARG A 214 -0.10 -1.31 -32.18
N GLU A 215 0.78 -1.71 -31.26
CA GLU A 215 1.67 -2.87 -31.46
C GLU A 215 1.14 -4.15 -30.78
N ARG A 216 0.18 -4.02 -29.86
CA ARG A 216 -0.43 -5.11 -29.08
C ARG A 216 -1.97 -4.97 -29.03
N PRO A 217 -2.66 -4.95 -30.19
CA PRO A 217 -4.11 -4.70 -30.24
C PRO A 217 -4.95 -5.81 -29.57
N GLU A 218 -4.36 -6.95 -29.25
CA GLU A 218 -4.99 -8.01 -28.46
C GLU A 218 -5.05 -7.68 -26.95
N LEU A 219 -4.26 -6.71 -26.49
CA LEU A 219 -4.21 -6.31 -25.09
C LEU A 219 -5.30 -5.26 -24.79
N ARG A 220 -5.96 -5.40 -23.67
CA ARG A 220 -6.88 -4.40 -23.14
C ARG A 220 -6.26 -3.72 -21.94
N ILE A 221 -6.27 -2.41 -21.93
CA ILE A 221 -5.66 -1.59 -20.86
C ILE A 221 -6.74 -1.03 -19.98
N LEU A 222 -6.61 -1.24 -18.67
CA LEU A 222 -7.43 -0.65 -17.63
C LEU A 222 -6.60 0.36 -16.84
N LEU A 223 -7.02 1.62 -16.83
CA LEU A 223 -6.41 2.68 -16.03
C LEU A 223 -7.04 2.68 -14.64
N PHE A 224 -6.24 2.39 -13.63
CA PHE A 224 -6.62 2.37 -12.23
C PHE A 224 -6.20 3.65 -11.53
N GLY A 225 -7.05 4.15 -10.65
CA GLY A 225 -6.78 5.35 -9.85
C GLY A 225 -8.04 5.82 -9.12
N GLY A 226 -7.89 6.92 -8.41
CA GLY A 226 -8.96 7.61 -7.70
C GLY A 226 -9.32 8.95 -8.34
N PRO A 227 -10.07 9.79 -7.61
CA PRO A 227 -10.43 11.12 -8.06
C PRO A 227 -9.22 12.00 -8.42
N GLU A 228 -8.06 11.76 -7.80
CA GLU A 228 -6.83 12.53 -8.05
C GLU A 228 -6.22 12.25 -9.43
N GLU A 229 -6.46 11.06 -10.01
CA GLU A 229 -5.94 10.64 -11.31
C GLU A 229 -6.93 10.88 -12.47
N LYS A 230 -8.13 11.40 -12.19
CA LYS A 230 -9.19 11.55 -13.20
C LYS A 230 -8.76 12.41 -14.40
N GLN A 231 -8.04 13.50 -14.17
CA GLN A 231 -7.54 14.35 -15.24
C GLN A 231 -6.47 13.65 -16.07
N ASP A 232 -5.57 12.91 -15.41
CA ASP A 232 -4.52 12.15 -16.07
C ASP A 232 -5.12 11.03 -16.93
N HIS A 233 -6.15 10.33 -16.43
CA HIS A 233 -6.91 9.32 -17.20
C HIS A 233 -7.58 9.95 -18.43
N GLN A 234 -8.26 11.08 -18.27
CA GLN A 234 -8.90 11.77 -19.39
C GLN A 234 -7.89 12.18 -20.46
N ALA A 235 -6.71 12.69 -20.06
CA ALA A 235 -5.66 13.08 -20.99
C ALA A 235 -5.07 11.89 -21.77
N ILE A 236 -5.01 10.69 -21.17
CA ILE A 236 -4.60 9.47 -21.87
C ILE A 236 -5.70 9.01 -22.81
N LEU A 237 -6.94 8.90 -22.32
CA LEU A 237 -8.08 8.40 -23.09
C LEU A 237 -8.43 9.24 -24.31
N ALA A 238 -8.16 10.55 -24.27
CA ALA A 238 -8.34 11.43 -25.41
C ALA A 238 -7.44 11.12 -26.63
N GLN A 239 -6.39 10.31 -26.44
CA GLN A 239 -5.38 10.02 -27.48
C GLN A 239 -5.44 8.59 -28.01
N VAL A 240 -6.36 7.76 -27.52
CA VAL A 240 -6.39 6.32 -27.82
C VAL A 240 -7.79 5.80 -28.06
N PRO A 241 -7.97 4.70 -28.82
CA PRO A 241 -9.27 4.08 -29.02
C PRO A 241 -9.87 3.57 -27.68
N GLY A 242 -11.10 3.98 -27.37
CA GLY A 242 -11.80 3.57 -26.15
C GLY A 242 -12.10 2.05 -26.05
N GLU A 243 -11.96 1.33 -27.14
CA GLU A 243 -12.11 -0.14 -27.17
C GLU A 243 -10.90 -0.86 -26.59
N LEU A 244 -9.70 -0.29 -26.74
CA LEU A 244 -8.45 -0.88 -26.29
C LEU A 244 -8.02 -0.41 -24.90
N THR A 245 -8.38 0.84 -24.56
CA THR A 245 -8.01 1.46 -23.28
C THR A 245 -9.22 2.13 -22.65
N ARG A 246 -9.46 1.86 -21.38
CA ARG A 246 -10.53 2.51 -20.61
C ARG A 246 -10.21 2.65 -19.14
N GLU A 247 -10.99 3.47 -18.45
CA GLU A 247 -10.88 3.64 -17.00
C GLU A 247 -11.53 2.46 -16.26
N ALA A 248 -10.87 1.96 -15.23
CA ALA A 248 -11.44 1.04 -14.26
C ALA A 248 -12.36 1.80 -13.30
N LYS A 249 -13.62 1.99 -13.70
CA LYS A 249 -14.61 2.74 -12.92
C LYS A 249 -15.06 1.94 -11.70
N THR A 250 -14.42 2.18 -10.57
CA THR A 250 -14.70 1.52 -9.29
C THR A 250 -15.21 2.54 -8.25
N ARG A 251 -16.05 2.10 -7.33
CA ARG A 251 -16.67 2.93 -6.29
C ARG A 251 -15.89 2.93 -4.97
N ASN A 252 -15.10 1.88 -4.73
CA ASN A 252 -14.35 1.68 -3.51
C ASN A 252 -13.10 0.81 -3.79
N PHE A 253 -12.26 0.65 -2.77
CA PHE A 253 -11.02 -0.10 -2.92
C PHE A 253 -11.24 -1.61 -3.10
N ARG A 254 -12.37 -2.16 -2.61
CA ARG A 254 -12.75 -3.57 -2.77
C ARG A 254 -13.03 -3.91 -4.25
N GLN A 255 -13.81 -3.06 -4.92
CA GLN A 255 -14.05 -3.18 -6.37
C GLN A 255 -12.76 -3.01 -7.18
N THR A 256 -11.89 -2.06 -6.76
CA THR A 256 -10.56 -1.91 -7.37
C THR A 256 -9.76 -3.20 -7.25
N ALA A 257 -9.70 -3.81 -6.08
CA ALA A 257 -8.99 -5.06 -5.85
C ALA A 257 -9.57 -6.23 -6.66
N ALA A 258 -10.90 -6.37 -6.68
CA ALA A 258 -11.57 -7.44 -7.43
C ALA A 258 -11.28 -7.35 -8.94
N LEU A 259 -11.30 -6.13 -9.48
CA LEU A 259 -10.99 -5.90 -10.90
C LEU A 259 -9.49 -6.06 -11.19
N MET A 260 -8.61 -5.57 -10.31
CA MET A 260 -7.15 -5.79 -10.42
C MET A 260 -6.80 -7.28 -10.45
N LYS A 261 -7.46 -8.11 -9.65
CA LYS A 261 -7.25 -9.57 -9.61
C LYS A 261 -7.49 -10.24 -10.96
N ARG A 262 -8.24 -9.63 -11.87
CA ARG A 262 -8.48 -10.10 -13.23
C ARG A 262 -7.40 -9.67 -14.23
N CYS A 263 -6.47 -8.79 -13.82
CA CYS A 263 -5.38 -8.36 -14.68
C CYS A 263 -4.30 -9.46 -14.82
N HIS A 264 -3.79 -9.64 -16.01
CA HIS A 264 -2.65 -10.53 -16.30
C HIS A 264 -1.32 -9.85 -15.97
N ALA A 265 -1.31 -8.52 -16.06
CA ALA A 265 -0.16 -7.70 -15.69
C ALA A 265 -0.62 -6.40 -15.01
N PHE A 266 0.27 -5.84 -14.20
CA PHE A 266 0.03 -4.56 -13.53
C PHE A 266 1.28 -3.69 -13.52
N LEU A 267 1.17 -2.47 -14.04
CA LEU A 267 2.23 -1.48 -14.09
C LEU A 267 1.96 -0.35 -13.10
N SER A 268 2.93 -0.04 -12.26
CA SER A 268 2.85 1.11 -11.35
C SER A 268 4.24 1.62 -10.95
N VAL A 269 4.28 2.76 -10.30
CA VAL A 269 5.38 3.17 -9.41
C VAL A 269 5.11 2.64 -7.99
N ASP A 270 5.94 3.00 -7.01
CA ASP A 270 5.71 2.72 -5.58
C ASP A 270 4.42 3.42 -5.07
N THR A 271 3.35 2.65 -4.90
CA THR A 271 2.02 3.11 -4.46
C THR A 271 1.28 2.04 -3.68
N ALA A 272 0.13 2.40 -3.09
CA ALA A 272 -0.75 1.42 -2.45
C ALA A 272 -1.20 0.30 -3.41
N LEU A 273 -1.43 0.63 -4.69
CA LEU A 273 -1.82 -0.35 -5.70
C LEU A 273 -0.66 -1.29 -6.08
N MET A 274 0.60 -0.88 -5.92
CA MET A 274 1.75 -1.78 -6.03
C MET A 274 1.70 -2.88 -4.96
N HIS A 275 1.45 -2.52 -3.71
CA HIS A 275 1.30 -3.50 -2.63
C HIS A 275 0.05 -4.36 -2.81
N LEU A 276 -1.04 -3.76 -3.31
CA LEU A 276 -2.26 -4.49 -3.64
C LEU A 276 -2.02 -5.53 -4.75
N ALA A 277 -1.26 -5.19 -5.78
CA ALA A 277 -0.88 -6.13 -6.85
C ALA A 277 -0.12 -7.35 -6.28
N ALA A 278 0.79 -7.12 -5.32
CA ALA A 278 1.49 -8.22 -4.64
C ALA A 278 0.55 -9.06 -3.78
N ALA A 279 -0.36 -8.44 -3.02
CA ALA A 279 -1.36 -9.15 -2.20
C ALA A 279 -2.31 -10.02 -3.06
N LEU A 280 -2.67 -9.54 -4.24
CA LEU A 280 -3.51 -10.24 -5.22
C LEU A 280 -2.75 -11.27 -6.06
N LYS A 281 -1.41 -11.32 -5.94
CA LYS A 281 -0.53 -12.22 -6.71
C LYS A 281 -0.74 -12.09 -8.22
N ILE A 282 -0.79 -10.85 -8.73
CA ILE A 282 -0.97 -10.61 -10.18
C ILE A 282 0.18 -11.24 -10.95
N PRO A 283 -0.07 -12.04 -12.00
CA PRO A 283 0.95 -12.87 -12.65
C PRO A 283 2.21 -12.13 -13.10
N ALA A 284 2.05 -10.92 -13.65
CA ALA A 284 3.16 -10.07 -14.04
C ALA A 284 3.03 -8.70 -13.36
N GLN A 285 3.79 -8.49 -12.29
CA GLN A 285 3.86 -7.20 -11.62
C GLN A 285 5.10 -6.44 -12.09
N ILE A 286 4.91 -5.27 -12.71
CA ILE A 286 5.97 -4.40 -13.21
C ILE A 286 5.99 -3.12 -12.40
N VAL A 287 7.14 -2.78 -11.85
CA VAL A 287 7.32 -1.59 -10.99
C VAL A 287 8.38 -0.70 -11.59
N ILE A 288 8.04 0.56 -11.87
CA ILE A 288 9.01 1.58 -12.26
C ILE A 288 9.71 2.06 -10.99
N GLU A 289 11.04 2.01 -10.99
CA GLU A 289 11.84 2.45 -9.85
C GLU A 289 11.67 3.95 -9.61
N ALA A 290 11.07 4.29 -8.48
CA ALA A 290 10.87 5.64 -8.01
C ALA A 290 11.80 5.96 -6.84
N PRO A 291 12.06 7.24 -6.50
CA PRO A 291 12.93 7.63 -5.39
C PRO A 291 12.51 7.06 -4.03
N THR A 292 11.25 6.67 -3.88
CA THR A 292 10.75 6.06 -2.65
C THR A 292 10.88 4.55 -2.60
N LEU A 293 11.09 3.89 -3.74
CA LEU A 293 11.18 2.43 -3.79
C LEU A 293 12.56 1.96 -3.30
N ASN A 294 12.56 1.12 -2.30
CA ASN A 294 13.78 0.53 -1.74
C ASN A 294 13.47 -0.77 -1.00
N VAL A 295 14.49 -1.39 -0.40
CA VAL A 295 14.37 -2.67 0.31
C VAL A 295 13.27 -2.68 1.38
N THR A 296 12.93 -1.54 1.96
CA THR A 296 11.94 -1.47 3.05
C THR A 296 10.50 -1.56 2.58
N ASN A 297 10.21 -1.32 1.28
CA ASN A 297 8.84 -1.17 0.79
C ASN A 297 8.57 -1.71 -0.63
N TRP A 298 9.46 -2.51 -1.21
CA TRP A 298 9.15 -3.17 -2.49
C TRP A 298 7.97 -4.16 -2.36
N PRO A 299 7.44 -4.76 -3.45
CA PRO A 299 6.43 -5.81 -3.36
C PRO A 299 6.93 -6.98 -2.49
N TYR A 300 6.15 -7.35 -1.45
CA TYR A 300 6.55 -8.37 -0.49
C TYR A 300 5.81 -9.70 -0.72
N GLY A 301 6.55 -10.81 -0.63
CA GLY A 301 5.97 -12.15 -0.75
C GLY A 301 5.45 -12.48 -2.17
N HIS A 302 5.86 -11.69 -3.17
CA HIS A 302 5.48 -11.86 -4.57
C HIS A 302 6.62 -11.43 -5.50
N SER A 303 6.76 -12.12 -6.64
CA SER A 303 7.74 -11.75 -7.67
C SER A 303 7.30 -10.51 -8.44
N PHE A 304 8.25 -9.66 -8.79
CA PHE A 304 8.01 -8.47 -9.62
C PHE A 304 9.19 -8.19 -10.53
N THR A 305 8.94 -7.48 -11.61
CA THR A 305 9.99 -6.99 -12.52
C THR A 305 10.20 -5.51 -12.29
N LEU A 306 11.44 -5.12 -11.97
CA LEU A 306 11.83 -3.73 -11.75
C LEU A 306 12.28 -3.11 -13.06
N VAL A 307 11.62 -2.02 -13.48
CA VAL A 307 12.17 -1.12 -14.50
C VAL A 307 13.10 -0.13 -13.78
N LYS A 308 14.40 -0.34 -13.93
CA LYS A 308 15.42 0.44 -13.23
C LYS A 308 15.39 1.91 -13.65
N ASN A 309 15.50 2.79 -12.69
CA ASN A 309 15.72 4.21 -12.91
C ASN A 309 17.24 4.46 -12.99
N PRO A 310 17.77 4.96 -14.12
CA PRO A 310 19.22 5.15 -14.29
C PRO A 310 19.83 6.16 -13.32
N VAL A 311 19.01 7.06 -12.74
CA VAL A 311 19.46 8.06 -11.75
C VAL A 311 19.44 7.48 -10.34
N ILE A 312 18.36 6.78 -9.96
CA ILE A 312 18.19 6.17 -8.63
C ILE A 312 19.09 4.95 -8.48
N ASN A 313 19.02 4.03 -9.42
CA ASN A 313 19.88 2.86 -9.55
C ASN A 313 20.08 2.10 -8.21
N GLY A 314 18.99 1.74 -7.55
CA GLY A 314 18.98 1.01 -6.28
C GLY A 314 19.26 1.85 -5.03
N ARG A 315 19.54 3.16 -5.16
CA ARG A 315 19.85 4.06 -4.03
C ARG A 315 18.61 4.70 -3.39
N GLY A 316 17.46 4.05 -3.45
CA GLY A 316 16.22 4.61 -2.92
C GLY A 316 16.29 5.03 -1.44
N LEU A 317 17.12 4.37 -0.61
CA LEU A 317 17.34 4.75 0.78
C LEU A 317 18.03 6.11 0.97
N ASP A 318 18.76 6.60 -0.03
CA ASP A 318 19.37 7.94 -0.01
C ASP A 318 18.29 9.03 -0.17
N TYR A 319 17.22 8.70 -0.90
CA TYR A 319 16.13 9.60 -1.22
C TYR A 319 14.97 9.53 -0.22
N TYR A 320 14.66 8.34 0.29
CA TYR A 320 13.49 8.15 1.15
C TYR A 320 13.71 7.10 2.23
N ARG A 321 13.31 7.46 3.44
CA ARG A 321 13.21 6.58 4.59
C ARG A 321 11.89 6.82 5.31
N TYR A 322 11.40 5.83 6.03
CA TYR A 322 10.21 5.99 6.86
C TYR A 322 10.49 6.76 8.18
N ASP A 323 11.21 7.86 8.08
CA ASP A 323 11.56 8.75 9.20
C ASP A 323 10.51 9.84 9.50
N GLY A 324 9.46 9.91 8.68
CA GLY A 324 8.43 10.96 8.76
C GLY A 324 8.70 12.15 7.84
N GLY A 325 9.83 12.19 7.13
CA GLY A 325 10.16 13.16 6.09
C GLY A 325 9.42 12.93 4.78
N GLY A 326 9.73 13.72 3.76
CA GLY A 326 9.36 13.50 2.37
C GLY A 326 10.52 12.88 1.58
N ILE A 327 10.40 12.88 0.25
CA ILE A 327 11.49 12.51 -0.65
C ILE A 327 12.55 13.60 -0.59
N LYS A 328 13.81 13.22 -0.42
CA LYS A 328 14.96 14.13 -0.43
C LYS A 328 15.33 14.48 -1.87
N GLY A 329 15.74 15.72 -2.08
CA GLY A 329 16.07 16.28 -3.39
C GLY A 329 15.19 17.47 -3.75
N THR A 330 15.62 18.28 -4.70
CA THR A 330 14.83 19.37 -5.25
C THR A 330 13.70 18.83 -6.13
N ARG A 331 12.71 19.67 -6.38
CA ARG A 331 11.58 19.31 -7.28
C ARG A 331 12.10 18.96 -8.68
N GLU A 332 13.05 19.75 -9.18
CA GLU A 332 13.66 19.60 -10.51
C GLU A 332 14.41 18.29 -10.62
N GLU A 333 15.25 17.95 -9.65
CA GLU A 333 16.00 16.69 -9.59
C GLU A 333 15.09 15.47 -9.59
N LEU A 334 14.04 15.48 -8.77
CA LEU A 334 13.11 14.37 -8.65
C LEU A 334 12.30 14.17 -9.93
N LEU A 335 11.81 15.26 -10.55
CA LEU A 335 11.10 15.18 -11.83
C LEU A 335 12.01 14.72 -12.96
N ALA A 336 13.24 15.22 -13.03
CA ALA A 336 14.23 14.79 -14.01
C ALA A 336 14.61 13.31 -13.83
N SER A 337 14.76 12.85 -12.58
CA SER A 337 15.00 11.46 -12.25
C SER A 337 13.89 10.55 -12.79
N MET A 338 12.63 10.90 -12.57
CA MET A 338 11.50 10.10 -13.06
C MET A 338 11.37 10.15 -14.59
N ALA A 339 11.70 11.28 -15.22
CA ALA A 339 11.73 11.42 -16.68
C ALA A 339 12.85 10.62 -17.35
N ALA A 340 13.91 10.29 -16.60
CA ALA A 340 15.03 9.48 -17.10
C ALA A 340 14.67 8.00 -17.34
N VAL A 341 13.57 7.50 -16.77
CA VAL A 341 13.05 6.17 -17.10
C VAL A 341 12.34 6.25 -18.45
N SER A 342 12.93 5.65 -19.48
CA SER A 342 12.44 5.77 -20.85
C SER A 342 11.17 4.95 -21.10
N VAL A 343 10.35 5.41 -22.04
CA VAL A 343 9.18 4.63 -22.51
C VAL A 343 9.61 3.31 -23.13
N GLU A 344 10.76 3.27 -23.80
CA GLU A 344 11.33 2.06 -24.41
C GLU A 344 11.62 0.99 -23.35
N ASP A 345 12.23 1.36 -22.22
CA ASP A 345 12.58 0.39 -21.17
C ASP A 345 11.31 -0.19 -20.52
N VAL A 346 10.30 0.64 -20.26
CA VAL A 346 9.00 0.18 -19.73
C VAL A 346 8.30 -0.70 -20.75
N TYR A 347 8.26 -0.30 -22.01
CA TYR A 347 7.62 -1.08 -23.09
C TYR A 347 8.29 -2.44 -23.27
N ARG A 348 9.64 -2.47 -23.33
CA ARG A 348 10.42 -3.72 -23.47
C ARG A 348 10.15 -4.68 -22.32
N THR A 349 10.13 -4.17 -21.10
CA THR A 349 9.82 -4.94 -19.89
C THR A 349 8.41 -5.53 -19.95
N LEU A 350 7.41 -4.71 -20.29
CA LEU A 350 6.03 -5.17 -20.47
C LEU A 350 5.95 -6.26 -21.53
N ARG A 351 6.58 -6.05 -22.71
CA ARG A 351 6.57 -7.01 -23.81
C ARG A 351 7.14 -8.38 -23.42
N SER A 352 8.16 -8.41 -22.57
CA SER A 352 8.76 -9.67 -22.11
C SER A 352 8.00 -10.35 -20.98
N SER A 353 7.10 -9.60 -20.29
CA SER A 353 6.37 -10.09 -19.12
C SER A 353 4.92 -10.52 -19.43
N ILE A 354 4.39 -10.14 -20.61
CA ILE A 354 2.99 -10.39 -20.99
C ILE A 354 2.88 -11.25 -22.24
#